data_734f3658d1d7c8c7bafe1212292c6251
#
_entry.id   734f3658d1d7c8c7bafe1212292c6251
#
_cell.length_a   1.000
_cell.length_b   1.000
_cell.length_c   1.000
_cell.angle_alpha   90.00
_cell.angle_beta   90.00
_cell.angle_gamma   90.00
#
_symmetry.space_group_name_H-M   'P 1'
#
loop_
_entity.id
_entity.type
_entity.pdbx_description
1 polymer ?
#
loop_
_entity_poly.entity_id
_entity_poly.type
_entity_poly.pdbx_seq_one_letter_code
_entity_poly.pdbx_strand_id
1 'polypeptide(L)'
;MKKLILFELRKVFSKRLALIALIGIILFSALLSFSTFQNKYAFDQNIGKGTGKTAVEIDKEIAAKYKGILTDEKVQQLMSDFAPTSDLHGLSAIYVYQNAMQSAAFSRFSDKEGNWNGLSVSDVFGNEEIKIGYVDGWLSTSRNMVRVFVALALAVIIMLAPIFSGEYEGVDNIILTSKYGKTKCATAKVVAGIITAVF
;
A
#
# COMPACT_ATOMS: atom_id res chain seq x y z
N MET A 1 35.67 -1.12 -15.57
CA MET A 1 34.52 -0.86 -14.68
C MET A 1 33.24 -1.51 -15.19
N LYS A 2 32.68 -1.16 -16.37
CA LYS A 2 31.40 -1.74 -16.89
C LYS A 2 31.37 -3.26 -16.87
N LYS A 3 32.43 -3.95 -17.35
CA LYS A 3 32.49 -5.43 -17.34
C LYS A 3 32.48 -6.03 -15.94
N LEU A 4 33.12 -5.38 -14.95
CA LEU A 4 33.12 -5.82 -13.56
C LEU A 4 31.71 -5.67 -12.93
N ILE A 5 31.06 -4.54 -13.13
CA ILE A 5 29.69 -4.31 -12.65
C ILE A 5 28.75 -5.35 -13.25
N LEU A 6 28.83 -5.59 -14.57
CA LEU A 6 28.00 -6.60 -15.23
C LEU A 6 28.24 -8.01 -14.70
N PHE A 7 29.49 -8.34 -14.36
CA PHE A 7 29.87 -9.62 -13.76
C PHE A 7 29.23 -9.77 -12.38
N GLU A 8 29.31 -8.73 -11.53
CA GLU A 8 28.68 -8.75 -10.19
C GLU A 8 27.15 -8.84 -10.28
N LEU A 9 26.51 -8.10 -11.19
CA LEU A 9 25.06 -8.22 -11.44
C LEU A 9 24.68 -9.63 -11.88
N ARG A 10 25.43 -10.22 -12.85
CA ARG A 10 25.18 -11.59 -13.29
C ARG A 10 25.31 -12.60 -12.15
N LYS A 11 26.26 -12.38 -11.23
CA LYS A 11 26.48 -13.20 -10.03
C LYS A 11 25.26 -13.18 -9.11
N VAL A 12 24.61 -12.02 -8.92
CA VAL A 12 23.39 -11.89 -8.14
C VAL A 12 22.24 -12.65 -8.80
N PHE A 13 21.92 -12.29 -10.04
CA PHE A 13 20.75 -12.82 -10.73
C PHE A 13 20.88 -14.28 -11.19
N SER A 14 22.09 -14.82 -11.26
CA SER A 14 22.31 -16.26 -11.54
C SER A 14 22.11 -17.17 -10.32
N LYS A 15 22.01 -16.61 -9.11
CA LYS A 15 21.78 -17.39 -7.90
C LYS A 15 20.31 -17.81 -7.80
N ARG A 16 20.09 -19.11 -7.53
CA ARG A 16 18.73 -19.65 -7.29
C ARG A 16 18.00 -18.90 -6.18
N LEU A 17 18.73 -18.45 -5.15
CA LEU A 17 18.18 -17.71 -4.03
C LEU A 17 17.57 -16.37 -4.45
N ALA A 18 18.20 -15.64 -5.39
CA ALA A 18 17.67 -14.40 -5.92
C ALA A 18 16.35 -14.61 -6.67
N LEU A 19 16.27 -15.66 -7.49
CA LEU A 19 15.07 -16.03 -8.22
C LEU A 19 13.92 -16.43 -7.27
N ILE A 20 14.24 -17.19 -6.22
CA ILE A 20 13.26 -17.57 -5.18
C ILE A 20 12.77 -16.33 -4.44
N ALA A 21 13.64 -15.37 -4.11
CA ALA A 21 13.26 -14.13 -3.44
C ALA A 21 12.31 -13.28 -4.32
N LEU A 22 12.60 -13.13 -5.62
CA LEU A 22 11.75 -12.41 -6.56
C LEU A 22 10.36 -13.07 -6.73
N ILE A 23 10.33 -14.38 -6.93
CA ILE A 23 9.07 -15.13 -7.03
C ILE A 23 8.29 -15.00 -5.71
N GLY A 24 8.98 -15.10 -4.57
CA GLY A 24 8.39 -14.96 -3.24
C GLY A 24 7.69 -13.63 -3.05
N ILE A 25 8.29 -12.51 -3.47
CA ILE A 25 7.66 -11.17 -3.39
C ILE A 25 6.43 -11.09 -4.28
N ILE A 26 6.51 -11.59 -5.52
CA ILE A 26 5.36 -11.56 -6.44
C ILE A 26 4.20 -12.35 -5.84
N LEU A 27 4.45 -13.57 -5.35
CA LEU A 27 3.44 -14.40 -4.72
C LEU A 27 2.88 -13.75 -3.45
N PHE A 28 3.75 -13.20 -2.60
CA PHE A 28 3.33 -12.50 -1.39
C PHE A 28 2.43 -11.29 -1.69
N SER A 29 2.81 -10.47 -2.67
CA SER A 29 2.02 -9.32 -3.10
C SER A 29 0.65 -9.73 -3.68
N ALA A 30 0.63 -10.80 -4.47
CA ALA A 30 -0.60 -11.36 -5.04
C ALA A 30 -1.53 -11.90 -3.94
N LEU A 31 -0.98 -12.66 -2.98
CA LEU A 31 -1.74 -13.20 -1.84
C LEU A 31 -2.29 -12.10 -0.93
N LEU A 32 -1.49 -11.06 -0.63
CA LEU A 32 -1.97 -9.91 0.13
C LEU A 32 -3.13 -9.19 -0.57
N SER A 33 -2.99 -8.94 -1.86
CA SER A 33 -4.02 -8.26 -2.65
C SER A 33 -5.29 -9.10 -2.73
N PHE A 34 -5.15 -10.39 -2.97
CA PHE A 34 -6.27 -11.34 -3.00
C PHE A 34 -6.98 -11.43 -1.66
N SER A 35 -6.23 -11.58 -0.55
CA SER A 35 -6.79 -11.62 0.80
C SER A 35 -7.53 -10.33 1.15
N THR A 36 -6.95 -9.17 0.84
CA THR A 36 -7.59 -7.88 1.08
C THR A 36 -8.89 -7.75 0.30
N PHE A 37 -8.90 -8.20 -0.96
CA PHE A 37 -10.08 -8.17 -1.80
C PHE A 37 -11.16 -9.13 -1.28
N GLN A 38 -10.82 -10.37 -0.96
CA GLN A 38 -11.78 -11.38 -0.47
C GLN A 38 -12.40 -11.02 0.89
N ASN A 39 -11.62 -10.42 1.78
CA ASN A 39 -12.07 -10.03 3.11
C ASN A 39 -12.74 -8.64 3.16
N LYS A 40 -12.85 -7.98 2.01
CA LYS A 40 -13.59 -6.72 1.94
C LYS A 40 -15.07 -7.00 2.23
N TYR A 41 -15.65 -6.20 3.11
CA TYR A 41 -17.08 -6.24 3.46
C TYR A 41 -17.70 -4.88 3.21
N ALA A 42 -18.90 -4.85 2.68
CA ALA A 42 -19.71 -3.65 2.58
C ALA A 42 -21.17 -3.97 2.92
N PHE A 43 -21.85 -2.98 3.44
CA PHE A 43 -23.26 -3.03 3.78
C PHE A 43 -23.92 -1.70 3.43
N ASP A 44 -25.11 -1.76 2.85
CA ASP A 44 -26.02 -0.65 2.67
C ASP A 44 -27.44 -1.13 2.95
N GLN A 45 -28.26 -0.28 3.58
CA GLN A 45 -29.63 -0.67 3.98
C GLN A 45 -30.53 -0.98 2.78
N ASN A 46 -30.32 -0.32 1.64
CA ASN A 46 -31.14 -0.47 0.43
C ASN A 46 -30.59 -1.55 -0.52
N ILE A 47 -29.27 -1.68 -0.61
CA ILE A 47 -28.59 -2.59 -1.54
C ILE A 47 -28.34 -3.94 -0.89
N GLY A 48 -28.12 -3.98 0.45
CA GLY A 48 -27.83 -5.18 1.21
C GLY A 48 -26.36 -5.30 1.60
N LYS A 49 -25.91 -6.52 1.89
CA LYS A 49 -24.54 -6.82 2.33
C LYS A 49 -23.79 -7.68 1.32
N GLY A 50 -22.48 -7.49 1.25
CA GLY A 50 -21.64 -8.30 0.38
C GLY A 50 -20.19 -8.38 0.84
N THR A 51 -19.47 -9.36 0.30
CA THR A 51 -18.03 -9.55 0.49
C THR A 51 -17.32 -9.58 -0.85
N GLY A 52 -16.02 -9.33 -0.85
CA GLY A 52 -15.20 -9.40 -2.05
C GLY A 52 -15.72 -8.48 -3.17
N LYS A 53 -16.03 -9.07 -4.32
CA LYS A 53 -16.52 -8.34 -5.50
C LYS A 53 -17.81 -7.58 -5.23
N THR A 54 -18.77 -8.22 -4.58
CA THR A 54 -20.06 -7.61 -4.24
C THR A 54 -19.88 -6.41 -3.30
N ALA A 55 -18.96 -6.49 -2.34
CA ALA A 55 -18.65 -5.35 -1.48
C ALA A 55 -18.08 -4.16 -2.28
N VAL A 56 -17.24 -4.42 -3.26
CA VAL A 56 -16.72 -3.35 -4.15
C VAL A 56 -17.84 -2.73 -4.99
N GLU A 57 -18.78 -3.52 -5.48
CA GLU A 57 -19.93 -3.04 -6.25
C GLU A 57 -20.82 -2.15 -5.39
N ILE A 58 -21.17 -2.58 -4.18
CA ILE A 58 -21.93 -1.79 -3.19
C ILE A 58 -21.24 -0.45 -2.92
N ASP A 59 -19.94 -0.48 -2.60
CA ASP A 59 -19.18 0.75 -2.33
C ASP A 59 -19.13 1.72 -3.51
N LYS A 60 -19.02 1.19 -4.73
CA LYS A 60 -19.05 2.00 -5.95
C LYS A 60 -20.42 2.63 -6.19
N GLU A 61 -21.48 1.90 -5.91
CA GLU A 61 -22.86 2.40 -6.05
C GLU A 61 -23.13 3.52 -5.04
N ILE A 62 -22.74 3.32 -3.76
CA ILE A 62 -22.81 4.37 -2.74
C ILE A 62 -21.99 5.58 -3.16
N ALA A 63 -20.73 5.37 -3.58
CA ALA A 63 -19.87 6.46 -4.00
C ALA A 63 -20.38 7.22 -5.22
N ALA A 64 -21.07 6.56 -6.14
CA ALA A 64 -21.68 7.18 -7.32
C ALA A 64 -22.81 8.14 -6.94
N LYS A 65 -23.56 7.84 -5.88
CA LYS A 65 -24.65 8.69 -5.35
C LYS A 65 -24.14 10.07 -4.91
N TYR A 66 -22.94 10.13 -4.33
CA TYR A 66 -22.38 11.38 -3.77
C TYR A 66 -21.24 11.97 -4.60
N LYS A 67 -20.85 11.35 -5.70
CA LYS A 67 -19.72 11.74 -6.55
C LYS A 67 -19.81 13.21 -6.97
N GLY A 68 -18.66 13.87 -7.01
CA GLY A 68 -18.49 15.25 -7.50
C GLY A 68 -17.90 16.16 -6.46
N ILE A 69 -18.13 17.47 -6.58
CA ILE A 69 -17.66 18.47 -5.64
C ILE A 69 -18.39 18.29 -4.30
N LEU A 70 -17.62 18.34 -3.22
CA LEU A 70 -18.15 18.31 -1.86
C LEU A 70 -18.75 19.68 -1.53
N THR A 71 -20.05 19.73 -1.26
CA THR A 71 -20.76 20.93 -0.82
C THR A 71 -21.33 20.71 0.58
N ASP A 72 -21.73 21.80 1.24
CA ASP A 72 -22.33 21.71 2.58
C ASP A 72 -23.61 20.87 2.58
N GLU A 73 -24.42 20.97 1.53
CA GLU A 73 -25.63 20.15 1.37
C GLU A 73 -25.28 18.66 1.26
N LYS A 74 -24.21 18.32 0.53
CA LYS A 74 -23.74 16.93 0.45
C LYS A 74 -23.19 16.41 1.77
N VAL A 75 -22.51 17.26 2.55
CA VAL A 75 -22.06 16.88 3.90
C VAL A 75 -23.27 16.60 4.78
N GLN A 76 -24.26 17.46 4.81
CA GLN A 76 -25.50 17.27 5.57
C GLN A 76 -26.25 16.01 5.13
N GLN A 77 -26.33 15.76 3.83
CA GLN A 77 -26.94 14.53 3.29
C GLN A 77 -26.17 13.28 3.72
N LEU A 78 -24.83 13.29 3.63
CA LEU A 78 -23.99 12.20 4.09
C LEU A 78 -24.17 11.94 5.59
N MET A 79 -24.21 12.99 6.39
CA MET A 79 -24.40 12.89 7.82
C MET A 79 -25.80 12.35 8.16
N SER A 80 -26.84 12.76 7.44
CA SER A 80 -28.21 12.26 7.60
C SER A 80 -28.37 10.80 7.15
N ASP A 81 -27.88 10.47 5.94
CA ASP A 81 -28.04 9.13 5.37
C ASP A 81 -27.26 8.04 6.16
N PHE A 82 -26.22 8.45 6.87
CA PHE A 82 -25.35 7.56 7.61
C PHE A 82 -25.27 7.88 9.11
N ALA A 83 -26.23 8.64 9.63
CA ALA A 83 -26.33 8.87 11.06
C ALA A 83 -26.36 7.54 11.83
N PRO A 84 -25.63 7.41 12.95
CA PRO A 84 -25.70 6.21 13.76
C PRO A 84 -27.12 6.05 14.29
N THR A 85 -27.84 5.07 13.76
CA THR A 85 -29.16 4.71 14.28
C THR A 85 -28.95 3.85 15.52
N SER A 86 -29.56 4.23 16.64
CA SER A 86 -29.51 3.53 17.92
C SER A 86 -30.01 2.08 17.85
N ASP A 87 -30.67 1.70 16.76
CA ASP A 87 -31.36 0.41 16.60
C ASP A 87 -30.50 -0.71 16.00
N LEU A 88 -29.25 -0.47 15.70
CA LEU A 88 -28.32 -1.50 15.19
C LEU A 88 -27.73 -2.37 16.30
N HIS A 89 -28.56 -2.83 17.27
CA HIS A 89 -28.28 -3.91 18.23
C HIS A 89 -26.79 -4.15 18.55
N GLY A 90 -26.06 -3.13 19.00
CA GLY A 90 -24.67 -3.29 19.43
C GLY A 90 -23.65 -3.58 18.31
N LEU A 91 -24.06 -3.65 17.05
CA LEU A 91 -23.12 -3.55 15.94
C LEU A 91 -22.66 -2.10 15.90
N SER A 92 -21.47 -1.86 16.41
CA SER A 92 -20.93 -0.50 16.45
C SER A 92 -21.04 0.10 15.04
N ALA A 93 -21.37 1.37 14.99
CA ALA A 93 -21.37 2.17 13.74
C ALA A 93 -20.14 1.93 12.84
N ILE A 94 -19.04 1.47 13.41
CA ILE A 94 -17.81 1.05 12.73
C ILE A 94 -18.05 0.02 11.62
N TYR A 95 -18.97 -0.91 11.78
CA TYR A 95 -19.26 -1.91 10.73
C TYR A 95 -20.18 -1.40 9.62
N VAL A 96 -20.98 -0.39 9.91
CA VAL A 96 -21.87 0.25 8.94
C VAL A 96 -21.10 1.25 8.06
N TYR A 97 -19.98 1.79 8.56
CA TYR A 97 -19.22 2.89 7.97
C TYR A 97 -17.84 2.48 7.44
N GLN A 98 -17.72 1.37 6.76
CA GLN A 98 -16.44 0.97 6.15
C GLN A 98 -16.10 1.68 4.83
N ASN A 99 -16.96 2.58 4.37
CA ASN A 99 -16.67 3.38 3.19
C ASN A 99 -15.73 4.54 3.58
N ALA A 100 -14.63 4.68 2.85
CA ALA A 100 -13.62 5.72 3.11
C ALA A 100 -14.19 7.15 3.09
N MET A 101 -15.23 7.38 2.26
CA MET A 101 -15.93 8.67 2.15
C MET A 101 -16.69 8.98 3.43
N GLN A 102 -17.40 8.01 3.99
CA GLN A 102 -18.13 8.14 5.24
C GLN A 102 -17.18 8.41 6.40
N SER A 103 -16.12 7.61 6.53
CA SER A 103 -15.12 7.79 7.58
C SER A 103 -14.48 9.17 7.53
N ALA A 104 -14.17 9.68 6.35
CA ALA A 104 -13.58 11.01 6.18
C ALA A 104 -14.58 12.12 6.53
N ALA A 105 -15.83 12.01 6.09
CA ALA A 105 -16.89 12.97 6.44
C ALA A 105 -17.13 12.98 7.95
N PHE A 106 -17.39 11.82 8.54
CA PHE A 106 -17.64 11.73 9.98
C PHE A 106 -16.48 12.21 10.84
N SER A 107 -15.24 11.94 10.49
CA SER A 107 -14.09 12.39 11.27
C SER A 107 -13.89 13.90 11.31
N ARG A 108 -14.47 14.64 10.38
CA ARG A 108 -14.30 16.09 10.24
C ARG A 108 -15.55 16.89 10.57
N PHE A 109 -16.72 16.36 10.29
CA PHE A 109 -18.00 17.03 10.37
C PHE A 109 -18.92 16.48 11.46
N SER A 110 -18.49 15.48 12.26
CA SER A 110 -19.27 14.97 13.38
C SER A 110 -18.76 15.48 14.72
N ASP A 111 -19.68 15.58 15.67
CA ASP A 111 -19.41 15.69 17.09
C ASP A 111 -19.09 14.29 17.71
N LYS A 112 -18.98 14.23 19.05
CA LYS A 112 -18.70 12.98 19.77
C LYS A 112 -19.85 11.99 19.71
N GLU A 113 -21.06 12.47 19.53
CA GLU A 113 -22.29 11.71 19.42
C GLU A 113 -22.56 11.23 17.98
N GLY A 114 -21.78 11.70 17.00
CA GLY A 114 -21.93 11.35 15.59
C GLY A 114 -22.87 12.27 14.81
N ASN A 115 -23.36 13.35 15.43
CA ASN A 115 -24.20 14.36 14.76
C ASN A 115 -23.32 15.36 14.01
N TRP A 116 -23.90 16.04 13.04
CA TRP A 116 -23.23 17.13 12.35
C TRP A 116 -22.83 18.24 13.34
N ASN A 117 -21.54 18.60 13.32
CA ASN A 117 -20.99 19.61 14.22
C ASN A 117 -21.20 21.07 13.77
N GLY A 118 -21.89 21.29 12.66
CA GLY A 118 -22.21 22.62 12.14
C GLY A 118 -21.11 23.25 11.29
N LEU A 119 -19.95 22.62 11.12
CA LEU A 119 -18.89 23.14 10.27
C LEU A 119 -19.25 23.06 8.80
N SER A 120 -18.87 24.10 8.05
CA SER A 120 -18.97 24.11 6.58
C SER A 120 -17.75 23.45 5.94
N VAL A 121 -17.86 23.11 4.64
CA VAL A 121 -16.73 22.60 3.86
C VAL A 121 -15.58 23.61 3.84
N SER A 122 -15.90 24.92 3.75
CA SER A 122 -14.90 25.98 3.78
C SER A 122 -14.21 26.13 5.13
N ASP A 123 -14.89 25.84 6.26
CA ASP A 123 -14.27 25.85 7.58
C ASP A 123 -13.22 24.76 7.75
N VAL A 124 -13.45 23.61 7.10
CA VAL A 124 -12.58 22.43 7.22
C VAL A 124 -11.45 22.41 6.19
N PHE A 125 -11.72 22.84 4.96
CA PHE A 125 -10.79 22.71 3.82
C PHE A 125 -10.38 24.07 3.24
N GLY A 126 -10.87 25.19 3.78
CA GLY A 126 -10.60 26.52 3.22
C GLY A 126 -11.26 26.69 1.85
N ASN A 127 -10.52 27.33 0.94
CA ASN A 127 -11.02 27.62 -0.41
C ASN A 127 -10.71 26.48 -1.43
N GLU A 128 -10.26 25.30 -0.97
CA GLU A 128 -9.93 24.19 -1.84
C GLU A 128 -11.20 23.45 -2.31
N GLU A 129 -11.30 23.22 -3.62
CA GLU A 129 -12.36 22.41 -4.19
C GLU A 129 -12.09 20.92 -3.96
N ILE A 130 -12.80 20.32 -3.03
CA ILE A 130 -12.68 18.90 -2.71
C ILE A 130 -13.63 18.07 -3.58
N LYS A 131 -13.06 17.10 -4.30
CA LYS A 131 -13.83 16.12 -5.07
C LYS A 131 -13.93 14.80 -4.32
N ILE A 132 -15.16 14.31 -4.22
CA ILE A 132 -15.46 13.03 -3.60
C ILE A 132 -15.86 11.96 -4.62
N GLY A 133 -15.58 10.71 -4.31
CA GLY A 133 -15.87 9.57 -5.16
C GLY A 133 -15.34 8.28 -4.56
N TYR A 134 -15.28 7.21 -5.35
CA TYR A 134 -14.76 5.93 -4.90
C TYR A 134 -13.22 5.97 -4.76
N VAL A 135 -12.73 5.92 -3.53
CA VAL A 135 -11.29 6.00 -3.21
C VAL A 135 -10.77 4.79 -2.42
N ASP A 136 -11.65 3.89 -1.99
CA ASP A 136 -11.27 2.78 -1.10
C ASP A 136 -10.21 1.85 -1.72
N GLY A 137 -10.24 1.64 -3.04
CA GLY A 137 -9.20 0.89 -3.74
C GLY A 137 -7.78 1.47 -3.53
N TRP A 138 -7.64 2.79 -3.52
CA TRP A 138 -6.38 3.48 -3.24
C TRP A 138 -5.94 3.32 -1.79
N LEU A 139 -6.85 3.44 -0.84
CA LEU A 139 -6.55 3.27 0.59
C LEU A 139 -6.10 1.84 0.91
N SER A 140 -6.79 0.86 0.38
CA SER A 140 -6.43 -0.55 0.54
C SER A 140 -5.08 -0.87 -0.10
N THR A 141 -4.81 -0.34 -1.29
CA THR A 141 -3.52 -0.49 -1.98
C THR A 141 -2.40 0.19 -1.18
N SER A 142 -2.61 1.42 -0.70
CA SER A 142 -1.61 2.15 0.08
C SER A 142 -1.21 1.41 1.36
N ARG A 143 -2.17 0.85 2.09
CA ARG A 143 -1.88 0.03 3.29
C ARG A 143 -1.06 -1.23 2.96
N ASN A 144 -1.37 -1.88 1.84
CA ASN A 144 -0.63 -3.06 1.41
C ASN A 144 0.76 -2.73 0.89
N MET A 145 0.95 -1.58 0.25
CA MET A 145 2.26 -1.12 -0.22
C MET A 145 3.30 -1.09 0.90
N VAL A 146 2.94 -0.61 2.09
CA VAL A 146 3.88 -0.59 3.23
C VAL A 146 4.38 -2.01 3.56
N ARG A 147 3.48 -3.00 3.58
CA ARG A 147 3.84 -4.40 3.84
C ARG A 147 4.70 -4.99 2.73
N VAL A 148 4.39 -4.67 1.47
CA VAL A 148 5.17 -5.10 0.30
C VAL A 148 6.56 -4.48 0.32
N PHE A 149 6.71 -3.19 0.69
CA PHE A 149 8.02 -2.54 0.80
C PHE A 149 8.91 -3.17 1.89
N VAL A 150 8.33 -3.57 3.02
CA VAL A 150 9.09 -4.29 4.06
C VAL A 150 9.58 -5.64 3.52
N ALA A 151 8.71 -6.39 2.84
CA ALA A 151 9.09 -7.66 2.23
C ALA A 151 10.13 -7.48 1.11
N LEU A 152 9.99 -6.43 0.30
CA LEU A 152 10.94 -6.07 -0.75
C LEU A 152 12.31 -5.76 -0.15
N ALA A 153 12.39 -4.98 0.93
CA ALA A 153 13.64 -4.66 1.60
C ALA A 153 14.36 -5.94 2.09
N LEU A 154 13.62 -6.88 2.69
CA LEU A 154 14.17 -8.17 3.10
C LEU A 154 14.70 -8.98 1.91
N ALA A 155 13.96 -9.01 0.81
CA ALA A 155 14.42 -9.73 -0.37
C ALA A 155 15.64 -9.08 -1.01
N VAL A 156 15.72 -7.76 -1.06
CA VAL A 156 16.92 -7.04 -1.51
C VAL A 156 18.12 -7.41 -0.64
N ILE A 157 17.97 -7.46 0.68
CA ILE A 157 19.04 -7.90 1.58
C ILE A 157 19.49 -9.33 1.24
N ILE A 158 18.55 -10.26 1.06
CA ILE A 158 18.85 -11.65 0.68
C ILE A 158 19.57 -11.73 -0.67
N MET A 159 19.15 -10.92 -1.64
CA MET A 159 19.77 -10.84 -2.97
C MET A 159 21.19 -10.26 -2.93
N LEU A 160 21.41 -9.25 -2.08
CA LEU A 160 22.69 -8.57 -1.96
C LEU A 160 23.72 -9.34 -1.09
N ALA A 161 23.25 -10.16 -0.15
CA ALA A 161 24.14 -10.92 0.72
C ALA A 161 25.27 -11.66 -0.02
N PRO A 162 25.05 -12.33 -1.17
CA PRO A 162 26.11 -12.99 -1.92
C PRO A 162 27.17 -12.07 -2.53
N ILE A 163 26.89 -10.79 -2.72
CA ILE A 163 27.88 -9.82 -3.24
C ILE A 163 28.91 -9.50 -2.14
N PHE A 164 28.45 -9.41 -0.89
CA PHE A 164 29.23 -8.93 0.24
C PHE A 164 29.70 -10.04 1.19
N SER A 165 29.07 -11.21 1.18
CA SER A 165 29.35 -12.32 2.10
C SER A 165 30.60 -13.16 1.79
N GLY A 166 31.45 -12.64 0.96
CA GLY A 166 32.76 -13.27 0.72
C GLY A 166 32.76 -14.20 -0.49
N GLU A 167 33.82 -14.11 -1.25
CA GLU A 167 34.21 -15.12 -2.21
C GLU A 167 34.98 -16.16 -1.40
N TYR A 168 34.26 -17.21 -0.96
CA TYR A 168 34.80 -18.27 -0.13
C TYR A 168 36.07 -18.90 -0.75
N GLU A 169 36.99 -19.36 0.08
CA GLU A 169 38.17 -20.15 -0.27
C GLU A 169 39.40 -19.38 -0.77
N GLY A 170 39.65 -18.17 -0.22
CA GLY A 170 40.92 -17.48 -0.47
C GLY A 170 40.96 -16.61 -1.74
N VAL A 171 39.90 -16.60 -2.56
CA VAL A 171 39.78 -15.72 -3.73
C VAL A 171 39.78 -14.25 -3.31
N ASP A 172 39.17 -13.92 -2.17
CA ASP A 172 39.20 -12.57 -1.60
C ASP A 172 40.64 -12.07 -1.34
N ASN A 173 41.52 -12.95 -0.86
CA ASN A 173 42.92 -12.61 -0.64
C ASN A 173 43.63 -12.29 -1.95
N ILE A 174 43.35 -13.03 -3.02
CA ILE A 174 43.92 -12.79 -4.35
C ILE A 174 43.38 -11.47 -4.93
N ILE A 175 42.09 -11.20 -4.76
CA ILE A 175 41.48 -9.92 -5.20
C ILE A 175 42.09 -8.75 -4.43
N LEU A 176 42.19 -8.85 -3.10
CA LEU A 176 42.71 -7.79 -2.23
C LEU A 176 44.21 -7.51 -2.47
N THR A 177 45.00 -8.50 -2.90
CA THR A 177 46.41 -8.32 -3.25
C THR A 177 46.66 -7.83 -4.66
N SER A 178 45.62 -7.88 -5.53
CA SER A 178 45.72 -7.38 -6.91
C SER A 178 45.75 -5.85 -6.96
N LYS A 179 46.46 -5.31 -7.96
CA LYS A 179 46.62 -3.84 -8.17
C LYS A 179 45.29 -3.04 -8.16
N TYR A 180 44.17 -3.66 -8.53
CA TYR A 180 42.86 -3.01 -8.66
C TYR A 180 41.79 -3.61 -7.75
N GLY A 181 42.11 -4.63 -6.94
CA GLY A 181 41.14 -5.36 -6.13
C GLY A 181 40.49 -4.50 -5.06
N LYS A 182 41.31 -3.75 -4.30
CA LYS A 182 40.84 -2.91 -3.20
C LYS A 182 39.90 -1.77 -3.64
N THR A 183 40.09 -1.22 -4.83
CA THR A 183 39.29 -0.05 -5.27
C THR A 183 38.29 -0.41 -6.33
N LYS A 184 38.71 -0.93 -7.48
CA LYS A 184 37.80 -1.16 -8.61
C LYS A 184 36.79 -2.28 -8.36
N CYS A 185 37.18 -3.36 -7.70
CA CYS A 185 36.26 -4.45 -7.36
C CYS A 185 35.27 -4.00 -6.28
N ALA A 186 35.74 -3.32 -5.22
CA ALA A 186 34.85 -2.79 -4.19
C ALA A 186 33.83 -1.81 -4.79
N THR A 187 34.28 -0.86 -5.62
CA THR A 187 33.37 0.07 -6.30
C THR A 187 32.39 -0.67 -7.22
N ALA A 188 32.83 -1.70 -7.95
CA ALA A 188 31.93 -2.47 -8.80
C ALA A 188 30.85 -3.22 -7.99
N LYS A 189 31.21 -3.80 -6.83
CA LYS A 189 30.26 -4.45 -5.92
C LYS A 189 29.24 -3.47 -5.36
N VAL A 190 29.68 -2.29 -4.89
CA VAL A 190 28.77 -1.24 -4.40
C VAL A 190 27.80 -0.77 -5.49
N VAL A 191 28.33 -0.46 -6.69
CA VAL A 191 27.49 -0.01 -7.80
C VAL A 191 26.50 -1.10 -8.25
N ALA A 192 26.94 -2.36 -8.32
CA ALA A 192 26.05 -3.49 -8.62
C ALA A 192 24.96 -3.64 -7.53
N GLY A 193 25.34 -3.48 -6.26
CA GLY A 193 24.39 -3.48 -5.14
C GLY A 193 23.33 -2.39 -5.25
N ILE A 194 23.73 -1.16 -5.55
CA ILE A 194 22.81 -0.04 -5.75
C ILE A 194 21.86 -0.32 -6.93
N ILE A 195 22.40 -0.78 -8.06
CA ILE A 195 21.58 -1.15 -9.23
C ILE A 195 20.56 -2.23 -8.85
N THR A 196 20.97 -3.28 -8.12
CA THR A 196 20.06 -4.36 -7.69
C THR A 196 18.98 -3.86 -6.72
N ALA A 197 19.27 -2.86 -5.90
CA ALA A 197 18.31 -2.29 -4.95
C ALA A 197 17.29 -1.35 -5.59
N VAL A 198 17.64 -0.74 -6.74
CA VAL A 198 16.77 0.21 -7.46
C VAL A 198 15.88 -0.51 -8.47
N PHE A 199 16.31 -1.65 -9.01
CA PHE A 199 15.54 -2.48 -9.95
C PHE A 199 14.56 -3.40 -9.23
#